data_bec0ad8bc1ce34549d1ca48df5425ab3
#
_entry.id   bec0ad8bc1ce34549d1ca48df5425ab3
#
_cell.length_a   1.000
_cell.length_b   1.000
_cell.length_c   1.000
_cell.angle_alpha   90.00
_cell.angle_beta   90.00
_cell.angle_gamma   90.00
#
_symmetry.space_group_name_H-M   'P 1'
#
loop_
_entity.id
_entity.type
_entity.pdbx_description
1 polymer ?
#
loop_
_entity_poly.entity_id
_entity_poly.type
_entity_poly.pdbx_seq_one_letter_code
_entity_poly.pdbx_strand_id
1 'polypeptide(L)'
;GVSEWRAGVLTNELHGHLGIYATIGVKMGIRAREYFNIGVDDILVTTYAGHNPPISCMNDGLQVGTGASVGHGLITVAENVTPRPEARFTFKNKTVRLVLKPEYADRIRRDVKRGIELYGNLTEPYWQYVRALALQYWLDFDRHEIFDMYVGENTP
;
A
#
# COMPACT_ATOMS: atom_id res chain seq x y z
N GLY A 1 -12.99 1.74 -8.16
CA GLY A 1 -14.39 1.87 -7.74
C GLY A 1 -14.59 2.94 -6.69
N VAL A 2 -15.83 3.15 -6.27
CA VAL A 2 -16.19 4.17 -5.28
C VAL A 2 -15.44 3.95 -3.95
N SER A 3 -15.32 2.70 -3.51
CA SER A 3 -14.61 2.36 -2.26
C SER A 3 -13.11 2.70 -2.34
N GLU A 4 -12.48 2.44 -3.48
CA GLU A 4 -11.07 2.78 -3.69
C GLU A 4 -10.87 4.29 -3.67
N TRP A 5 -11.73 5.04 -4.35
CA TRP A 5 -11.68 6.50 -4.36
C TRP A 5 -11.84 7.08 -2.95
N ARG A 6 -12.84 6.62 -2.21
CA ARG A 6 -13.07 7.07 -0.83
C ARG A 6 -11.87 6.79 0.06
N ALA A 7 -11.32 5.58 -0.04
CA ALA A 7 -10.12 5.21 0.72
C ALA A 7 -8.93 6.07 0.34
N GLY A 8 -8.79 6.41 -0.94
CA GLY A 8 -7.75 7.33 -1.40
C GLY A 8 -7.88 8.72 -0.79
N VAL A 9 -9.08 9.27 -0.76
CA VAL A 9 -9.34 10.59 -0.14
C VAL A 9 -9.03 10.56 1.35
N LEU A 10 -9.49 9.54 2.07
CA LEU A 10 -9.23 9.41 3.50
C LEU A 10 -7.75 9.21 3.81
N THR A 11 -7.04 8.46 2.97
CA THR A 11 -5.59 8.27 3.10
C THR A 11 -4.84 9.57 2.88
N ASN A 12 -5.27 10.37 1.91
CA ASN A 12 -4.70 11.69 1.69
C ASN A 12 -4.83 12.58 2.93
N GLU A 13 -5.99 12.54 3.59
CA GLU A 13 -6.20 13.32 4.82
C GLU A 13 -5.35 12.79 5.99
N LEU A 14 -5.29 11.48 6.18
CA LEU A 14 -4.50 10.86 7.24
C LEU A 14 -3.01 11.09 7.06
N HIS A 15 -2.51 10.89 5.86
CA HIS A 15 -1.07 10.90 5.54
C HIS A 15 -0.55 12.29 5.16
N GLY A 16 -1.44 13.26 4.96
CA GLY A 16 -1.09 14.61 4.55
C GLY A 16 -0.94 14.81 3.04
N HIS A 17 -0.79 13.72 2.29
CA HIS A 17 -0.77 13.71 0.82
C HIS A 17 -0.94 12.28 0.33
N LEU A 18 -1.37 12.12 -0.91
CA LEU A 18 -1.43 10.80 -1.53
C LEU A 18 -0.06 10.50 -2.16
N GLY A 19 0.77 9.71 -1.46
CA GLY A 19 2.07 9.29 -1.93
C GLY A 19 2.00 7.99 -2.73
N ILE A 20 3.14 7.58 -3.29
CA ILE A 20 3.25 6.37 -4.12
C ILE A 20 2.86 5.13 -3.30
N TYR A 21 3.53 4.91 -2.16
CA TYR A 21 3.27 3.72 -1.36
C TYR A 21 1.95 3.77 -0.59
N ALA A 22 1.46 4.97 -0.26
CA ALA A 22 0.12 5.12 0.29
C ALA A 22 -0.93 4.66 -0.72
N THR A 23 -0.76 4.99 -1.99
CA THR A 23 -1.60 4.49 -3.09
C THR A 23 -1.56 2.96 -3.18
N ILE A 24 -0.38 2.36 -3.11
CA ILE A 24 -0.23 0.91 -3.12
C ILE A 24 -0.96 0.28 -1.94
N GLY A 25 -0.84 0.87 -0.75
CA GLY A 25 -1.52 0.39 0.45
C GLY A 25 -3.03 0.40 0.34
N VAL A 26 -3.61 1.48 -0.21
CA VAL A 26 -5.05 1.57 -0.47
C VAL A 26 -5.50 0.45 -1.40
N LYS A 27 -4.81 0.29 -2.52
CA LYS A 27 -5.16 -0.72 -3.53
C LYS A 27 -5.04 -2.13 -2.97
N MET A 28 -4.00 -2.39 -2.19
CA MET A 28 -3.78 -3.68 -1.53
C MET A 28 -4.88 -4.00 -0.52
N GLY A 29 -5.24 -3.04 0.33
CA GLY A 29 -6.31 -3.21 1.32
C GLY A 29 -7.67 -3.47 0.69
N ILE A 30 -8.01 -2.72 -0.35
CA ILE A 30 -9.26 -2.93 -1.10
C ILE A 30 -9.25 -4.31 -1.77
N ARG A 31 -8.12 -4.72 -2.34
CA ARG A 31 -8.01 -6.04 -2.98
C ARG A 31 -8.21 -7.18 -1.97
N ALA A 32 -7.67 -7.04 -0.76
CA ALA A 32 -7.88 -8.02 0.31
C ALA A 32 -9.35 -8.11 0.72
N ARG A 33 -10.03 -6.97 0.86
CA ARG A 33 -11.46 -6.96 1.17
C ARG A 33 -12.29 -7.62 0.08
N GLU A 34 -11.95 -7.41 -1.18
CA GLU A 34 -12.61 -8.09 -2.29
C GLU A 34 -12.43 -9.61 -2.20
N TYR A 35 -11.22 -10.05 -1.87
CA TYR A 35 -10.95 -11.49 -1.70
C TYR A 35 -11.85 -12.11 -0.62
N PHE A 36 -11.99 -11.44 0.51
CA PHE A 36 -12.85 -11.92 1.61
C PHE A 36 -14.32 -11.59 1.40
N ASN A 37 -14.66 -10.81 0.40
CA ASN A 37 -16.01 -10.31 0.12
C ASN A 37 -16.62 -9.58 1.32
N ILE A 38 -15.87 -8.64 1.89
CA ILE A 38 -16.26 -7.86 3.07
C ILE A 38 -16.08 -6.36 2.80
N GLY A 39 -16.78 -5.55 3.60
CA GLY A 39 -16.52 -4.12 3.69
C GLY A 39 -15.36 -3.84 4.66
N VAL A 40 -15.35 -2.66 5.25
CA VAL A 40 -14.47 -2.35 6.38
C VAL A 40 -14.95 -3.19 7.56
N ASP A 41 -14.05 -4.00 8.11
CA ASP A 41 -14.40 -5.01 9.12
C ASP A 41 -13.19 -5.30 10.00
N ASP A 42 -13.34 -6.23 10.95
CA ASP A 42 -12.29 -6.68 11.87
C ASP A 42 -11.32 -7.64 11.16
N ILE A 43 -10.61 -7.11 10.19
CA ILE A 43 -9.56 -7.84 9.46
C ILE A 43 -8.22 -7.60 10.15
N LEU A 44 -7.44 -8.65 10.36
CA LEU A 44 -6.08 -8.52 10.92
C LEU A 44 -5.10 -8.31 9.78
N VAL A 45 -4.21 -7.33 9.95
CA VAL A 45 -3.19 -7.02 8.95
C VAL A 45 -1.80 -7.11 9.58
N THR A 46 -0.90 -7.83 8.93
CA THR A 46 0.53 -7.78 9.23
C THR A 46 1.22 -7.21 8.01
N THR A 47 1.81 -6.03 8.16
CA THR A 47 2.53 -5.39 7.07
C THR A 47 4.02 -5.64 7.17
N TYR A 48 4.68 -5.81 6.02
CA TYR A 48 6.12 -5.99 5.91
C TYR A 48 6.82 -4.73 5.39
N ALA A 49 6.10 -3.61 5.35
CA ALA A 49 6.63 -2.34 4.83
C ALA A 49 7.52 -1.59 5.82
N GLY A 50 7.67 -2.09 7.04
CA GLY A 50 8.55 -1.50 8.04
C GLY A 50 8.06 -0.19 8.61
N HIS A 51 8.98 0.55 9.23
CA HIS A 51 8.70 1.78 9.97
C HIS A 51 9.26 3.04 9.29
N ASN A 52 10.02 2.88 8.20
CA ASN A 52 10.71 4.01 7.58
C ASN A 52 10.14 4.34 6.21
N PRO A 53 9.79 5.63 5.97
CA PRO A 53 9.42 6.06 4.62
C PRO A 53 10.55 5.82 3.62
N PRO A 54 10.25 5.62 2.34
CA PRO A 54 8.93 5.77 1.73
C PRO A 54 8.06 4.52 1.77
N ILE A 55 8.62 3.32 1.97
CA ILE A 55 7.83 2.07 1.87
C ILE A 55 6.77 2.00 2.97
N SER A 56 7.11 2.44 4.19
CA SER A 56 6.18 2.42 5.33
C SER A 56 4.92 3.27 5.13
N CYS A 57 4.93 4.20 4.18
CA CYS A 57 3.74 4.97 3.82
C CYS A 57 2.59 4.06 3.36
N MET A 58 2.91 2.86 2.89
CA MET A 58 1.93 1.83 2.56
C MET A 58 1.01 1.52 3.76
N ASN A 59 1.53 1.61 4.97
CA ASN A 59 0.80 1.28 6.18
C ASN A 59 -0.41 2.17 6.41
N ASP A 60 -0.32 3.46 6.09
CA ASP A 60 -1.45 4.38 6.20
C ASP A 60 -2.54 4.01 5.19
N GLY A 61 -2.16 3.68 3.98
CA GLY A 61 -3.10 3.21 2.96
C GLY A 61 -3.78 1.90 3.35
N LEU A 62 -3.04 0.98 3.96
CA LEU A 62 -3.60 -0.28 4.45
C LEU A 62 -4.63 -0.04 5.55
N GLN A 63 -4.36 0.84 6.50
CA GLN A 63 -5.28 1.15 7.59
C GLN A 63 -6.62 1.67 7.07
N VAL A 64 -6.57 2.61 6.15
CA VAL A 64 -7.78 3.19 5.56
C VAL A 64 -8.49 2.19 4.65
N GLY A 65 -7.72 1.49 3.82
CA GLY A 65 -8.27 0.53 2.85
C GLY A 65 -8.98 -0.66 3.49
N THR A 66 -8.55 -1.08 4.68
CA THR A 66 -9.12 -2.25 5.38
C THR A 66 -9.96 -1.88 6.59
N GLY A 67 -9.70 -0.74 7.22
CA GLY A 67 -10.23 -0.42 8.56
C GLY A 67 -9.38 -0.98 9.70
N ALA A 68 -8.33 -1.73 9.39
CA ALA A 68 -7.42 -2.30 10.39
C ALA A 68 -6.41 -1.24 10.85
N SER A 69 -6.84 -0.39 11.75
CA SER A 69 -6.02 0.72 12.23
C SER A 69 -5.21 0.35 13.48
N VAL A 70 -4.23 1.19 13.78
CA VAL A 70 -3.49 1.11 15.04
C VAL A 70 -4.44 1.26 16.23
N GLY A 71 -5.40 2.20 16.15
CA GLY A 71 -6.39 2.43 17.20
C GLY A 71 -7.28 1.22 17.46
N HIS A 72 -7.57 0.41 16.46
CA HIS A 72 -8.34 -0.83 16.62
C HIS A 72 -7.46 -2.02 17.07
N GLY A 73 -6.13 -1.87 17.09
CA GLY A 73 -5.23 -2.97 17.42
C GLY A 73 -5.19 -4.07 16.37
N LEU A 74 -5.55 -3.76 15.12
CA LEU A 74 -5.72 -4.75 14.07
C LEU A 74 -4.58 -4.77 13.05
N ILE A 75 -3.68 -3.81 13.11
CA ILE A 75 -2.51 -3.78 12.23
C ILE A 75 -1.22 -3.93 13.03
N THR A 76 -0.34 -4.79 12.56
CA THR A 76 0.98 -5.03 13.14
C THR A 76 2.05 -4.85 12.07
N VAL A 77 3.13 -4.17 12.41
CA VAL A 77 4.30 -4.05 11.55
C VAL A 77 5.26 -5.19 11.90
N ALA A 78 5.58 -6.04 10.94
CA ALA A 78 6.50 -7.14 11.15
C ALA A 78 7.91 -6.63 11.47
N GLU A 79 8.51 -7.18 12.51
CA GLU A 79 9.86 -6.85 12.95
C GLU A 79 10.88 -7.83 12.35
N ASN A 80 12.14 -7.38 12.29
CA ASN A 80 13.27 -8.21 11.84
C ASN A 80 13.11 -8.75 10.42
N VAL A 81 12.45 -7.98 9.55
CA VAL A 81 12.28 -8.31 8.13
C VAL A 81 12.81 -7.18 7.28
N THR A 82 13.22 -7.52 6.05
CA THR A 82 13.57 -6.49 5.06
C THR A 82 12.29 -5.78 4.63
N PRO A 83 12.21 -4.44 4.78
CA PRO A 83 11.01 -3.70 4.38
C PRO A 83 10.68 -3.92 2.90
N ARG A 84 9.42 -4.24 2.62
CA ARG A 84 8.96 -4.54 1.27
C ARG A 84 7.45 -4.31 1.14
N PRO A 85 6.94 -4.06 -0.08
CA PRO A 85 5.51 -3.79 -0.31
C PRO A 85 4.70 -5.08 -0.31
N GLU A 86 4.51 -5.62 0.88
CA GLU A 86 3.85 -6.90 1.13
C GLU A 86 3.06 -6.81 2.44
N ALA A 87 1.90 -7.48 2.48
CA ALA A 87 1.14 -7.61 3.71
C ALA A 87 0.34 -8.91 3.73
N ARG A 88 0.09 -9.41 4.92
CA ARG A 88 -0.75 -10.58 5.17
C ARG A 88 -2.04 -10.14 5.83
N PHE A 89 -3.15 -10.69 5.36
CA PHE A 89 -4.49 -10.34 5.81
C PHE A 89 -5.19 -11.59 6.31
N THR A 90 -5.77 -11.51 7.49
CA THR A 90 -6.51 -12.63 8.09
C THR A 90 -7.90 -12.17 8.48
N PHE A 91 -8.89 -12.89 7.99
CA PHE A 91 -10.30 -12.67 8.35
C PHE A 91 -10.94 -14.02 8.68
N LYS A 92 -11.45 -14.14 9.91
CA LYS A 92 -11.91 -15.42 10.44
C LYS A 92 -10.75 -16.43 10.37
N ASN A 93 -10.93 -17.58 9.72
CA ASN A 93 -9.90 -18.61 9.64
C ASN A 93 -9.18 -18.64 8.30
N LYS A 94 -9.29 -17.55 7.53
CA LYS A 94 -8.68 -17.47 6.19
C LYS A 94 -7.60 -16.42 6.16
N THR A 95 -6.49 -16.73 5.51
CA THR A 95 -5.34 -15.84 5.36
C THR A 95 -4.99 -15.70 3.89
N VAL A 96 -4.69 -14.48 3.47
CA VAL A 96 -4.15 -14.18 2.14
C VAL A 96 -2.97 -13.23 2.30
N ARG A 97 -1.94 -13.44 1.50
CA ARG A 97 -0.77 -12.57 1.44
C ARG A 97 -0.72 -11.92 0.06
N LEU A 98 -0.59 -10.61 0.04
CA LEU A 98 -0.49 -9.82 -1.18
C LEU A 98 0.90 -9.18 -1.25
N VAL A 99 1.52 -9.28 -2.42
CA VAL A 99 2.86 -8.74 -2.68
C VAL A 99 2.79 -7.92 -3.96
N LEU A 100 3.30 -6.70 -3.93
CA LEU A 100 3.43 -5.92 -5.16
C LEU A 100 4.36 -6.68 -6.11
N LYS A 101 3.90 -6.94 -7.33
CA LYS A 101 4.69 -7.68 -8.31
C LYS A 101 6.01 -6.97 -8.59
N PRO A 102 7.11 -7.72 -8.79
CA PRO A 102 8.43 -7.14 -9.00
C PRO A 102 8.49 -6.13 -10.16
N GLU A 103 7.75 -6.36 -11.24
CA GLU A 103 7.71 -5.46 -12.39
C GLU A 103 7.18 -4.06 -12.02
N TYR A 104 6.19 -3.98 -11.14
CA TYR A 104 5.65 -2.70 -10.68
C TYR A 104 6.57 -2.05 -9.64
N ALA A 105 7.16 -2.84 -8.75
CA ALA A 105 8.17 -2.35 -7.81
C ALA A 105 9.38 -1.77 -8.56
N ASP A 106 9.84 -2.43 -9.61
CA ASP A 106 10.93 -1.96 -10.45
C ASP A 106 10.57 -0.68 -11.20
N ARG A 107 9.34 -0.59 -11.71
CA ARG A 107 8.85 0.63 -12.36
C ARG A 107 8.88 1.81 -11.40
N ILE A 108 8.42 1.62 -10.17
CA ILE A 108 8.45 2.68 -9.15
C ILE A 108 9.88 3.13 -8.90
N ARG A 109 10.80 2.19 -8.71
CA ARG A 109 12.22 2.52 -8.48
C ARG A 109 12.82 3.31 -9.63
N ARG A 110 12.56 2.89 -10.87
CA ARG A 110 13.07 3.59 -12.06
C ARG A 110 12.50 4.99 -12.19
N ASP A 111 11.18 5.14 -11.98
CA ASP A 111 10.51 6.43 -12.11
C ASP A 111 10.98 7.41 -11.03
N VAL A 112 11.14 6.94 -9.78
CA VAL A 112 11.65 7.76 -8.68
C VAL A 112 13.11 8.17 -8.94
N LYS A 113 13.94 7.23 -9.38
CA LYS A 113 15.34 7.51 -9.73
C LYS A 113 15.43 8.57 -10.83
N ARG A 114 14.59 8.47 -11.85
CA ARG A 114 14.51 9.47 -12.92
C ARG A 114 14.14 10.85 -12.36
N GLY A 115 13.22 10.93 -11.42
CA GLY A 115 12.86 12.20 -10.78
C GLY A 115 14.03 12.81 -10.02
N ILE A 116 14.80 11.99 -9.31
CA ILE A 116 16.00 12.45 -8.60
C ILE A 116 17.04 12.98 -9.60
N GLU A 117 17.24 12.27 -10.71
CA GLU A 117 18.20 12.68 -11.75
C GLU A 117 17.78 14.00 -12.42
N LEU A 118 16.46 14.20 -12.66
CA LEU A 118 15.95 15.39 -13.34
C LEU A 118 15.86 16.61 -12.43
N TYR A 119 15.49 16.43 -11.18
CA TYR A 119 15.10 17.54 -10.30
C TYR A 119 15.91 17.66 -9.02
N GLY A 120 16.77 16.69 -8.73
CA GLY A 120 17.51 16.61 -7.47
C GLY A 120 16.68 15.97 -6.36
N ASN A 121 17.37 15.31 -5.43
CA ASN A 121 16.71 14.57 -4.36
C ASN A 121 16.05 15.54 -3.36
N LEU A 122 14.79 15.29 -3.03
CA LEU A 122 14.02 16.00 -2.00
C LEU A 122 13.85 17.51 -2.25
N THR A 123 14.00 17.96 -3.49
CA THR A 123 13.73 19.35 -3.89
C THR A 123 12.20 19.55 -4.08
N GLU A 124 11.75 20.80 -4.14
CA GLU A 124 10.34 21.10 -4.42
C GLU A 124 9.90 20.55 -5.80
N PRO A 125 10.68 20.72 -6.89
CA PRO A 125 10.32 20.10 -8.17
C PRO A 125 10.24 18.57 -8.09
N TYR A 126 11.12 17.94 -7.32
CA TYR A 126 11.07 16.49 -7.08
C TYR A 126 9.75 16.09 -6.41
N TRP A 127 9.32 16.81 -5.38
CA TRP A 127 8.06 16.51 -4.69
C TRP A 127 6.85 16.69 -5.59
N GLN A 128 6.85 17.71 -6.44
CA GLN A 128 5.80 17.90 -7.44
C GLN A 128 5.76 16.72 -8.42
N TYR A 129 6.92 16.28 -8.88
CA TYR A 129 7.05 15.10 -9.74
C TYR A 129 6.50 13.84 -9.06
N VAL A 130 6.88 13.59 -7.82
CA VAL A 130 6.44 12.40 -7.07
C VAL A 130 4.92 12.42 -6.83
N ARG A 131 4.34 13.57 -6.52
CA ARG A 131 2.88 13.71 -6.38
C ARG A 131 2.15 13.41 -7.68
N ALA A 132 2.64 13.92 -8.79
CA ALA A 132 2.09 13.66 -10.11
C ALA A 132 2.21 12.16 -10.46
N LEU A 133 3.34 11.56 -10.11
CA LEU A 133 3.59 10.14 -10.32
C LEU A 133 2.63 9.26 -9.50
N ALA A 134 2.36 9.64 -8.26
CA ALA A 134 1.39 8.92 -7.42
C ALA A 134 -0.01 8.93 -8.04
N LEU A 135 -0.44 10.06 -8.58
CA LEU A 135 -1.72 10.16 -9.30
C LEU A 135 -1.72 9.29 -10.57
N GLN A 136 -0.60 9.26 -11.28
CA GLN A 136 -0.46 8.41 -12.46
C GLN A 136 -0.61 6.93 -12.10
N TYR A 137 0.03 6.50 -11.02
CA TYR A 137 -0.10 5.12 -10.53
C TYR A 137 -1.51 4.83 -10.03
N TRP A 138 -2.16 5.81 -9.41
CA TRP A 138 -3.56 5.67 -9.01
C TRP A 138 -4.44 5.32 -10.20
N LEU A 139 -4.21 5.95 -11.35
CA LEU A 139 -4.97 5.72 -12.58
C LEU A 139 -4.56 4.43 -13.30
N ASP A 140 -3.25 4.18 -13.38
CA ASP A 140 -2.69 3.09 -14.21
C ASP A 140 -2.64 1.74 -13.51
N PHE A 141 -2.45 1.73 -12.19
CA PHE A 141 -2.24 0.49 -11.44
C PHE A 141 -3.59 -0.13 -11.08
N ASP A 142 -3.96 -1.19 -11.77
CA ASP A 142 -5.16 -1.95 -11.46
C ASP A 142 -4.87 -2.89 -10.28
N ARG A 143 -5.62 -2.76 -9.20
CA ARG A 143 -5.46 -3.60 -8.00
C ARG A 143 -5.64 -5.08 -8.27
N HIS A 144 -6.29 -5.46 -9.37
CA HIS A 144 -6.47 -6.86 -9.75
C HIS A 144 -5.27 -7.42 -10.51
N GLU A 145 -4.36 -6.56 -10.98
CA GLU A 145 -3.21 -6.96 -11.80
C GLU A 145 -1.87 -6.79 -11.10
N ILE A 146 -1.74 -5.80 -10.20
CA ILE A 146 -0.43 -5.38 -9.67
C ILE A 146 0.11 -6.26 -8.55
N PHE A 147 -0.74 -7.13 -7.95
CA PHE A 147 -0.33 -7.94 -6.80
C PHE A 147 -0.27 -9.43 -7.14
N ASP A 148 0.77 -10.09 -6.65
CA ASP A 148 0.77 -11.55 -6.49
C ASP A 148 -0.02 -11.89 -5.23
N MET A 149 -0.84 -12.95 -5.32
CA MET A 149 -1.71 -13.37 -4.21
C MET A 149 -1.38 -14.81 -3.82
N TYR A 150 -1.13 -15.02 -2.52
CA TYR A 150 -0.83 -16.33 -1.95
C TYR A 150 -1.86 -16.64 -0.88
N VAL A 151 -2.66 -17.68 -1.10
CA VAL A 151 -3.79 -18.05 -0.24
C VAL A 151 -3.37 -19.14 0.75
N GLY A 152 -3.71 -18.93 2.02
CA GLY A 152 -3.53 -19.95 3.05
C GLY A 152 -2.10 -20.17 3.52
N GLU A 153 -1.15 -19.29 3.15
CA GLU A 153 0.23 -19.41 3.59
C GLU A 153 0.43 -18.79 4.97
N ASN A 154 1.01 -19.59 5.89
CA ASN A 154 1.37 -19.16 7.24
C ASN A 154 2.87 -18.86 7.37
N THR A 155 3.58 -18.74 6.27
CA THR A 155 5.01 -18.41 6.29
C THR A 155 5.24 -16.95 6.64
N PRO A 156 6.23 -16.68 7.49
CA PRO A 156 6.61 -15.31 7.85
C PRO A 156 7.15 -14.51 6.69
#